data_5857d757ecbbb9d58293006511f1fc18
#
_entry.id   5857d757ecbbb9d58293006511f1fc18
#
_cell.length_a   1.000
_cell.length_b   1.000
_cell.length_c   1.000
_cell.angle_alpha   90.00
_cell.angle_beta   90.00
_cell.angle_gamma   90.00
#
_symmetry.space_group_name_H-M   'P 1'
#
loop_
_entity.id
_entity.type
_entity.pdbx_description
1 polymer ?
#
loop_
_entity_poly.entity_id
_entity_poly.type
_entity_poly.pdbx_seq_one_letter_code
_entity_poly.pdbx_strand_id
1 'polypeptide(L)'
;MKIGNWFKKDIKIKILAFLIALLFWLYVSNVTNPFKTVTVYNVPVTEVNRDYLDQNNYRLRGTPRTFIDITIRGRSGVVDKIRSTDFDVFLDYSQIKSVSDRKLAVSEPVCLFKNVTVESYTPKEIDVQLYREKLKYFKVDLISSITMKPGYVLLSASVLDNSEMPVY
;
A
#
# COMPACT_ATOMS: atom_id res chain seq x y z
N MET A 1 -36.56 11.73 57.05
CA MET A 1 -35.72 12.65 56.28
C MET A 1 -36.46 13.08 55.00
N LYS A 2 -36.91 14.37 54.90
CA LYS A 2 -37.77 14.85 53.78
C LYS A 2 -36.89 15.36 52.62
N ILE A 3 -36.26 14.47 51.87
CA ILE A 3 -35.43 14.85 50.71
C ILE A 3 -36.27 15.14 49.46
N GLY A 4 -37.54 14.66 49.43
CA GLY A 4 -38.37 14.74 48.23
C GLY A 4 -38.94 16.10 47.86
N ASN A 5 -39.13 17.01 48.83
CA ASN A 5 -39.77 18.32 48.57
C ASN A 5 -38.78 19.38 48.05
N TRP A 6 -37.49 19.24 48.34
CA TRP A 6 -36.48 20.16 47.85
C TRP A 6 -36.21 19.99 46.33
N PHE A 7 -36.36 18.78 45.82
CA PHE A 7 -36.23 18.52 44.36
C PHE A 7 -37.39 19.12 43.54
N LYS A 8 -38.62 19.15 44.14
CA LYS A 8 -39.81 19.66 43.44
C LYS A 8 -39.93 21.19 43.50
N LYS A 9 -39.27 21.83 44.44
CA LYS A 9 -39.26 23.29 44.55
C LYS A 9 -38.40 23.84 43.40
N ASP A 10 -38.96 24.77 42.63
CA ASP A 10 -38.31 25.51 41.54
C ASP A 10 -37.77 24.61 40.38
N ILE A 11 -38.48 23.52 40.06
CA ILE A 11 -38.07 22.56 39.02
C ILE A 11 -37.89 23.23 37.66
N LYS A 12 -38.67 24.25 37.35
CA LYS A 12 -38.57 25.03 36.10
C LYS A 12 -37.21 25.71 35.98
N ILE A 13 -36.72 26.31 37.07
CA ILE A 13 -35.41 26.98 37.10
C ILE A 13 -34.27 25.95 36.95
N LYS A 14 -34.42 24.78 37.59
CA LYS A 14 -33.44 23.70 37.51
C LYS A 14 -33.36 23.13 36.10
N ILE A 15 -34.50 22.94 35.44
CA ILE A 15 -34.54 22.49 34.03
C ILE A 15 -33.90 23.54 33.12
N LEU A 16 -34.21 24.82 33.31
CA LEU A 16 -33.61 25.89 32.53
C LEU A 16 -32.10 25.95 32.72
N ALA A 17 -31.63 25.88 33.95
CA ALA A 17 -30.20 25.85 34.27
C ALA A 17 -29.49 24.64 33.62
N PHE A 18 -30.13 23.45 33.64
CA PHE A 18 -29.62 22.26 33.02
C PHE A 18 -29.51 22.42 31.49
N LEU A 19 -30.55 22.98 30.83
CA LEU A 19 -30.54 23.26 29.41
C LEU A 19 -29.41 24.22 29.01
N ILE A 20 -29.24 25.31 29.81
CA ILE A 20 -28.18 26.28 29.58
C ILE A 20 -26.81 25.59 29.74
N ALA A 21 -26.59 24.81 30.78
CA ALA A 21 -25.35 24.07 30.99
C ALA A 21 -25.06 23.07 29.85
N LEU A 22 -26.09 22.37 29.35
CA LEU A 22 -26.00 21.48 28.22
C LEU A 22 -25.60 22.21 26.94
N LEU A 23 -26.20 23.38 26.68
CA LEU A 23 -25.85 24.19 25.51
C LEU A 23 -24.41 24.70 25.60
N PHE A 24 -23.97 25.17 26.76
CA PHE A 24 -22.57 25.57 26.98
C PHE A 24 -21.61 24.39 26.80
N TRP A 25 -21.95 23.22 27.30
CA TRP A 25 -21.13 22.03 27.13
C TRP A 25 -20.99 21.61 25.65
N LEU A 26 -22.09 21.62 24.89
CA LEU A 26 -22.10 21.36 23.46
C LEU A 26 -21.24 22.39 22.69
N TYR A 27 -21.38 23.67 23.04
CA TYR A 27 -20.60 24.75 22.44
C TYR A 27 -19.11 24.56 22.70
N VAL A 28 -18.70 24.39 23.95
CA VAL A 28 -17.29 24.20 24.32
C VAL A 28 -16.74 22.93 23.69
N SER A 29 -17.49 21.83 23.70
CA SER A 29 -17.08 20.57 23.10
C SER A 29 -16.77 20.70 21.59
N ASN A 30 -17.54 21.50 20.84
CA ASN A 30 -17.31 21.74 19.42
C ASN A 30 -16.15 22.71 19.18
N VAL A 31 -15.94 23.68 20.05
CA VAL A 31 -14.82 24.65 19.90
C VAL A 31 -13.48 24.02 20.25
N THR A 32 -13.42 23.16 21.28
CA THR A 32 -12.17 22.56 21.77
C THR A 32 -11.71 21.36 20.96
N ASN A 33 -12.63 20.66 20.29
CA ASN A 33 -12.30 19.47 19.50
C ASN A 33 -13.10 19.42 18.18
N PRO A 34 -12.87 20.37 17.28
CA PRO A 34 -13.58 20.45 16.01
C PRO A 34 -13.22 19.28 15.09
N PHE A 35 -14.12 19.00 14.15
CA PHE A 35 -13.76 18.15 13.01
C PHE A 35 -12.81 18.89 12.08
N LYS A 36 -11.78 18.21 11.64
CA LYS A 36 -10.87 18.71 10.60
C LYS A 36 -10.52 17.62 9.61
N THR A 37 -10.14 18.04 8.42
CA THR A 37 -9.62 17.19 7.36
C THR A 37 -8.10 17.41 7.28
N VAL A 38 -7.34 16.33 7.27
CA VAL A 38 -5.87 16.35 7.19
C VAL A 38 -5.42 15.32 6.17
N THR A 39 -4.38 15.65 5.41
CA THR A 39 -3.73 14.70 4.51
C THR A 39 -2.49 14.11 5.18
N VAL A 40 -2.46 12.79 5.27
CA VAL A 40 -1.31 12.02 5.73
C VAL A 40 -0.52 11.59 4.52
N TYR A 41 0.72 12.04 4.43
CA TYR A 41 1.61 11.79 3.30
C TYR A 41 2.46 10.54 3.51
N ASN A 42 2.86 9.93 2.37
CA ASN A 42 3.78 8.80 2.35
C ASN A 42 3.32 7.60 3.21
N VAL A 43 2.05 7.25 3.12
CA VAL A 43 1.51 6.03 3.74
C VAL A 43 2.05 4.82 2.97
N PRO A 44 2.73 3.86 3.65
CA PRO A 44 3.29 2.70 2.98
C PRO A 44 2.19 1.77 2.48
N VAL A 45 2.39 1.25 1.26
CA VAL A 45 1.53 0.23 0.66
C VAL A 45 2.22 -1.11 0.79
N THR A 46 1.54 -2.08 1.39
CA THR A 46 2.04 -3.45 1.55
C THR A 46 1.73 -4.27 0.32
N GLU A 47 2.76 -4.86 -0.28
CA GLU A 47 2.60 -5.77 -1.42
C GLU A 47 2.13 -7.14 -0.93
N VAL A 48 1.07 -7.67 -1.54
CA VAL A 48 0.51 -9.00 -1.24
C VAL A 48 0.42 -9.86 -2.49
N ASN A 49 0.43 -11.18 -2.29
CA ASN A 49 0.34 -12.18 -3.36
C ASN A 49 1.45 -12.06 -4.41
N ARG A 50 2.67 -11.70 -4.00
CA ARG A 50 3.80 -11.57 -4.90
C ARG A 50 4.17 -12.89 -5.59
N ASP A 51 3.95 -14.02 -4.91
CA ASP A 51 4.16 -15.37 -5.43
C ASP A 51 3.33 -15.65 -6.70
N TYR A 52 2.22 -14.95 -6.89
CA TYR A 52 1.40 -15.03 -8.10
C TYR A 52 2.19 -14.64 -9.36
N LEU A 53 3.13 -13.69 -9.23
CA LEU A 53 4.00 -13.29 -10.34
C LEU A 53 4.90 -14.45 -10.77
N ASP A 54 5.53 -15.13 -9.81
CA ASP A 54 6.42 -16.25 -10.07
C ASP A 54 5.68 -17.44 -10.69
N GLN A 55 4.48 -17.74 -10.19
CA GLN A 55 3.63 -18.83 -10.72
C GLN A 55 3.23 -18.62 -12.19
N ASN A 56 3.11 -17.36 -12.63
CA ASN A 56 2.74 -17.01 -13.99
C ASN A 56 3.92 -16.62 -14.88
N ASN A 57 5.16 -16.79 -14.41
CA ASN A 57 6.40 -16.36 -15.08
C ASN A 57 6.39 -14.86 -15.41
N TYR A 58 5.79 -14.06 -14.55
CA TYR A 58 5.81 -12.60 -14.63
C TYR A 58 6.96 -12.05 -13.81
N ARG A 59 7.64 -11.04 -14.33
CA ARG A 59 8.67 -10.28 -13.62
C ARG A 59 8.35 -8.81 -13.67
N LEU A 60 8.58 -8.13 -12.54
CA LEU A 60 8.45 -6.69 -12.45
C LEU A 60 9.69 -6.01 -13.03
N ARG A 61 9.47 -5.01 -13.85
CA ARG A 61 10.53 -4.13 -14.34
C ARG A 61 10.58 -2.89 -13.43
N GLY A 62 11.60 -2.83 -12.60
CA GLY A 62 11.76 -1.75 -11.60
C GLY A 62 10.91 -1.96 -10.34
N THR A 63 10.99 -1.00 -9.45
CA THR A 63 10.24 -0.96 -8.19
C THR A 63 8.98 -0.11 -8.36
N PRO A 64 7.78 -0.63 -8.14
CA PRO A 64 6.57 0.18 -8.16
C PRO A 64 6.58 1.21 -7.03
N ARG A 65 5.78 2.25 -7.16
CA ARG A 65 5.58 3.22 -6.08
C ARG A 65 4.86 2.53 -4.91
N THR A 66 5.50 2.54 -3.75
CA THR A 66 5.00 1.86 -2.54
C THR A 66 4.40 2.82 -1.50
N PHE A 67 4.11 4.05 -1.89
CA PHE A 67 3.56 5.08 -1.00
C PHE A 67 2.37 5.79 -1.66
N ILE A 68 1.37 6.12 -0.84
CA ILE A 68 0.20 6.91 -1.22
C ILE A 68 -0.04 8.02 -0.21
N ASP A 69 -0.83 9.01 -0.60
CA ASP A 69 -1.27 10.07 0.28
C ASP A 69 -2.76 9.87 0.58
N ILE A 70 -3.15 9.97 1.85
CA ILE A 70 -4.51 9.70 2.31
C ILE A 70 -5.08 10.93 2.99
N THR A 71 -6.23 11.39 2.54
CA THR A 71 -6.97 12.47 3.19
C THR A 71 -8.02 11.88 4.11
N ILE A 72 -7.93 12.24 5.38
CA ILE A 72 -8.80 11.75 6.45
C ILE A 72 -9.56 12.89 7.10
N ARG A 73 -10.73 12.56 7.62
CA ARG A 73 -11.55 13.48 8.41
C ARG A 73 -11.88 12.88 9.77
N GLY A 74 -11.72 13.66 10.79
CA GLY A 74 -12.01 13.24 12.16
C GLY A 74 -11.92 14.40 13.15
N ARG A 75 -12.11 14.11 14.44
CA ARG A 75 -11.91 15.12 15.50
C ARG A 75 -10.42 15.43 15.65
N SER A 76 -10.10 16.71 15.86
CA SER A 76 -8.72 17.19 15.89
C SER A 76 -7.85 16.42 16.90
N GLY A 77 -8.35 16.12 18.07
CA GLY A 77 -7.61 15.38 19.10
C GLY A 77 -7.27 13.91 18.73
N VAL A 78 -7.93 13.35 17.70
CA VAL A 78 -7.64 12.03 17.16
C VAL A 78 -6.73 12.15 15.95
N VAL A 79 -7.12 12.99 14.98
CA VAL A 79 -6.41 13.14 13.70
C VAL A 79 -4.96 13.60 13.87
N ASP A 80 -4.69 14.47 14.88
CA ASP A 80 -3.35 14.99 15.17
C ASP A 80 -2.36 13.92 15.66
N LYS A 81 -2.85 12.75 16.07
CA LYS A 81 -2.05 11.64 16.55
C LYS A 81 -1.77 10.58 15.49
N ILE A 82 -2.48 10.65 14.36
CA ILE A 82 -2.40 9.65 13.29
C ILE A 82 -1.08 9.82 12.52
N ARG A 83 -0.44 8.71 12.29
CA ARG A 83 0.81 8.58 11.52
C ARG A 83 0.57 7.77 10.24
N SER A 84 1.52 7.83 9.33
CA SER A 84 1.47 7.04 8.09
C SER A 84 1.45 5.53 8.31
N THR A 85 1.93 5.04 9.46
CA THR A 85 1.93 3.62 9.84
C THR A 85 0.59 3.12 10.39
N ASP A 86 -0.37 4.01 10.61
CA ASP A 86 -1.67 3.66 11.21
C ASP A 86 -2.74 3.33 10.16
N PHE A 87 -2.30 3.00 8.96
CA PHE A 87 -3.15 2.60 7.85
C PHE A 87 -2.74 1.24 7.30
N ASP A 88 -3.74 0.42 7.03
CA ASP A 88 -3.57 -0.81 6.26
C ASP A 88 -3.97 -0.55 4.81
N VAL A 89 -3.00 -0.67 3.91
CA VAL A 89 -3.17 -0.46 2.47
C VAL A 89 -2.41 -1.57 1.74
N PHE A 90 -3.06 -2.19 0.77
CA PHE A 90 -2.51 -3.32 0.05
C PHE A 90 -2.46 -3.08 -1.46
N LEU A 91 -1.39 -3.57 -2.09
CA LEU A 91 -1.26 -3.73 -3.53
C LEU A 91 -1.26 -5.23 -3.84
N ASP A 92 -2.33 -5.71 -4.45
CA ASP A 92 -2.54 -7.14 -4.68
C ASP A 92 -2.16 -7.52 -6.11
N TYR A 93 -1.09 -8.29 -6.25
CA TYR A 93 -0.61 -8.78 -7.54
C TYR A 93 -1.49 -9.86 -8.18
N SER A 94 -2.40 -10.48 -7.43
CA SER A 94 -3.35 -11.46 -7.99
C SER A 94 -4.36 -10.84 -8.97
N GLN A 95 -4.49 -9.51 -8.96
CA GLN A 95 -5.35 -8.77 -9.90
C GLN A 95 -4.79 -8.73 -11.33
N ILE A 96 -3.52 -9.07 -11.54
CA ILE A 96 -2.88 -9.09 -12.85
C ILE A 96 -3.44 -10.22 -13.70
N LYS A 97 -4.03 -9.87 -14.84
CA LYS A 97 -4.57 -10.84 -15.80
C LYS A 97 -3.66 -11.04 -17.00
N SER A 98 -2.83 -10.05 -17.33
CA SER A 98 -1.98 -10.06 -18.51
C SER A 98 -0.69 -9.28 -18.28
N VAL A 99 0.36 -9.63 -19.00
CA VAL A 99 1.62 -8.85 -19.10
C VAL A 99 1.38 -7.41 -19.60
N SER A 100 0.28 -7.21 -20.31
CA SER A 100 -0.10 -5.87 -20.82
C SER A 100 -0.66 -4.96 -19.77
N ASP A 101 -1.01 -5.48 -18.59
CA ASP A 101 -1.54 -4.69 -17.50
C ASP A 101 -0.45 -3.74 -16.99
N ARG A 102 -0.76 -2.45 -17.00
CA ARG A 102 0.16 -1.37 -16.66
C ARG A 102 -0.15 -0.75 -15.31
N LYS A 103 -1.33 -1.03 -14.76
CA LYS A 103 -1.83 -0.41 -13.56
C LYS A 103 -2.48 -1.43 -12.65
N LEU A 104 -2.21 -1.31 -11.36
CA LEU A 104 -2.84 -2.09 -10.31
C LEU A 104 -3.62 -1.15 -9.40
N ALA A 105 -4.86 -1.53 -9.09
CA ALA A 105 -5.67 -0.81 -8.12
C ALA A 105 -5.10 -1.01 -6.71
N VAL A 106 -5.00 0.09 -5.98
CA VAL A 106 -4.66 0.07 -4.55
C VAL A 106 -5.93 -0.25 -3.77
N SER A 107 -5.83 -1.10 -2.75
CA SER A 107 -6.96 -1.38 -1.87
C SER A 107 -7.45 -0.11 -1.18
N GLU A 108 -8.72 -0.10 -0.79
CA GLU A 108 -9.23 1.00 0.02
C GLU A 108 -8.47 1.07 1.35
N PRO A 109 -7.90 2.24 1.72
CA PRO A 109 -7.15 2.37 2.96
C PRO A 109 -8.04 2.21 4.18
N VAL A 110 -7.61 1.38 5.12
CA VAL A 110 -8.28 1.18 6.40
C VAL A 110 -7.47 1.86 7.50
N CYS A 111 -8.09 2.81 8.21
CA CYS A 111 -7.46 3.45 9.37
C CYS A 111 -7.67 2.59 10.62
N LEU A 112 -6.60 2.34 11.37
CA LEU A 112 -6.65 1.57 12.61
C LEU A 112 -7.35 2.32 13.76
N PHE A 113 -7.51 3.64 13.66
CA PHE A 113 -8.20 4.46 14.63
C PHE A 113 -9.70 4.52 14.37
N LYS A 114 -10.50 4.32 15.42
CA LYS A 114 -11.96 4.52 15.39
C LYS A 114 -12.31 6.01 15.26
N ASN A 115 -13.46 6.30 14.66
CA ASN A 115 -13.99 7.67 14.47
C ASN A 115 -13.15 8.56 13.54
N VAL A 116 -12.45 7.96 12.60
CA VAL A 116 -11.77 8.61 11.49
C VAL A 116 -12.34 8.06 10.19
N THR A 117 -12.67 8.95 9.27
CA THR A 117 -13.17 8.59 7.95
C THR A 117 -12.13 8.93 6.91
N VAL A 118 -11.81 7.98 6.03
CA VAL A 118 -11.01 8.23 4.84
C VAL A 118 -11.91 8.91 3.81
N GLU A 119 -11.57 10.14 3.42
CA GLU A 119 -12.30 10.90 2.40
C GLU A 119 -11.79 10.60 0.99
N SER A 120 -10.48 10.52 0.84
CA SER A 120 -9.84 10.22 -0.45
C SER A 120 -8.41 9.73 -0.26
N TYR A 121 -7.87 9.10 -1.29
CA TYR A 121 -6.47 8.71 -1.36
C TYR A 121 -5.93 8.82 -2.79
N THR A 122 -4.63 9.05 -2.91
CA THR A 122 -3.97 9.26 -4.21
C THR A 122 -2.54 8.71 -4.17
N PRO A 123 -2.11 7.95 -5.20
CA PRO A 123 -2.88 7.50 -6.35
C PRO A 123 -3.82 6.33 -6.00
N LYS A 124 -4.90 6.16 -6.76
CA LYS A 124 -5.80 4.99 -6.67
C LYS A 124 -5.27 3.77 -7.42
N GLU A 125 -4.38 4.01 -8.37
CA GLU A 125 -3.72 2.99 -9.18
C GLU A 125 -2.22 3.23 -9.18
N ILE A 126 -1.45 2.17 -9.10
CA ILE A 126 0.01 2.22 -9.18
C ILE A 126 0.45 1.63 -10.50
N ASP A 127 1.33 2.34 -11.20
CA ASP A 127 1.91 1.86 -12.46
C ASP A 127 2.87 0.70 -12.18
N VAL A 128 2.66 -0.39 -12.90
CA VAL A 128 3.50 -1.58 -12.88
C VAL A 128 3.96 -1.89 -14.29
N GLN A 129 5.19 -2.32 -14.44
CA GLN A 129 5.71 -2.80 -15.70
C GLN A 129 6.06 -4.28 -15.55
N LEU A 130 5.41 -5.10 -16.35
CA LEU A 130 5.58 -6.54 -16.34
C LEU A 130 6.25 -7.01 -17.63
N TYR A 131 7.07 -8.03 -17.51
CA TYR A 131 7.54 -8.81 -18.66
C TYR A 131 7.43 -10.30 -18.33
N ARG A 132 7.37 -11.10 -19.37
CA ARG A 132 7.37 -12.57 -19.22
C ARG A 132 8.76 -13.08 -19.51
N GLU A 133 9.30 -13.80 -18.55
CA GLU A 133 10.57 -14.49 -18.72
C GLU A 133 10.37 -15.71 -19.64
N LYS A 134 11.19 -15.82 -20.67
CA LYS A 134 11.26 -16.99 -21.53
C LYS A 134 12.69 -17.51 -21.52
N LEU A 135 12.86 -18.70 -21.02
CA LEU A 135 14.11 -19.42 -21.17
C LEU A 135 14.24 -19.88 -22.62
N LYS A 136 15.29 -19.46 -23.28
CA LYS A 136 15.67 -19.95 -24.62
C LYS A 136 17.06 -20.52 -24.52
N TYR A 137 17.17 -21.77 -24.88
CA TYR A 137 18.45 -22.47 -24.93
C TYR A 137 19.06 -22.31 -26.31
N PHE A 138 20.32 -21.94 -26.34
CA PHE A 138 21.10 -21.87 -27.59
C PHE A 138 22.22 -22.89 -27.53
N LYS A 139 22.35 -23.64 -28.61
CA LYS A 139 23.51 -24.48 -28.78
C LYS A 139 24.69 -23.59 -29.12
N VAL A 140 25.72 -23.63 -28.30
CA VAL A 140 26.94 -22.87 -28.54
C VAL A 140 27.88 -23.72 -29.40
N ASP A 141 28.03 -23.33 -30.65
CA ASP A 141 29.05 -23.93 -31.53
C ASP A 141 30.32 -23.08 -31.43
N LEU A 142 31.42 -23.72 -31.04
CA LEU A 142 32.72 -23.07 -31.01
C LEU A 142 33.28 -22.97 -32.43
N ILE A 143 33.28 -21.76 -32.98
CA ILE A 143 34.09 -21.44 -34.16
C ILE A 143 35.45 -20.95 -33.66
N SER A 144 36.39 -21.87 -33.51
CA SER A 144 37.76 -21.48 -33.12
C SER A 144 38.67 -21.56 -34.33
N SER A 145 39.27 -20.44 -34.70
CA SER A 145 40.43 -20.43 -35.58
C SER A 145 41.67 -20.82 -34.76
N ILE A 146 41.94 -22.10 -34.66
CA ILE A 146 43.15 -22.58 -33.97
C ILE A 146 44.29 -22.53 -34.97
N THR A 147 45.22 -21.61 -34.75
CA THR A 147 46.47 -21.56 -35.54
C THR A 147 47.46 -22.57 -34.97
N MET A 148 47.72 -23.61 -35.71
CA MET A 148 48.68 -24.66 -35.31
C MET A 148 50.10 -24.27 -35.68
N LYS A 149 51.06 -24.67 -34.83
CA LYS A 149 52.46 -24.59 -35.18
C LYS A 149 52.77 -25.60 -36.31
N PRO A 150 53.75 -25.31 -37.19
CA PRO A 150 54.14 -26.24 -38.22
C PRO A 150 54.51 -27.61 -37.64
N GLY A 151 53.92 -28.71 -38.22
CA GLY A 151 54.14 -30.06 -37.75
C GLY A 151 53.17 -30.68 -36.81
N TYR A 152 52.12 -29.87 -36.36
CA TYR A 152 51.06 -30.35 -35.48
C TYR A 152 49.71 -30.34 -36.21
N VAL A 153 48.89 -31.38 -35.94
CA VAL A 153 47.53 -31.51 -36.50
C VAL A 153 46.53 -31.57 -35.34
N LEU A 154 45.47 -30.78 -35.41
CA LEU A 154 44.36 -30.86 -34.44
C LEU A 154 43.60 -32.17 -34.69
N LEU A 155 43.61 -33.07 -33.68
CA LEU A 155 42.88 -34.33 -33.76
C LEU A 155 41.40 -34.17 -33.40
N SER A 156 41.11 -33.37 -32.39
CA SER A 156 39.72 -33.06 -31.99
C SER A 156 39.68 -31.81 -31.14
N ALA A 157 38.58 -31.08 -31.20
CA ALA A 157 38.22 -30.05 -30.27
C ALA A 157 36.74 -30.23 -29.86
N SER A 158 36.47 -30.26 -28.58
CA SER A 158 35.10 -30.37 -28.10
C SER A 158 34.90 -29.38 -26.98
N VAL A 159 33.67 -28.91 -26.83
CA VAL A 159 33.27 -28.12 -25.63
C VAL A 159 33.17 -29.09 -24.47
N LEU A 160 33.95 -28.85 -23.43
CA LEU A 160 33.97 -29.71 -22.23
C LEU A 160 32.67 -29.62 -21.42
N ASP A 161 31.91 -28.55 -21.56
CA ASP A 161 30.62 -28.38 -20.91
C ASP A 161 29.55 -28.22 -21.97
N ASN A 162 28.66 -29.21 -22.04
CA ASN A 162 27.50 -29.23 -22.96
C ASN A 162 26.30 -28.46 -22.34
N SER A 163 26.59 -27.55 -21.42
CA SER A 163 25.55 -26.73 -20.80
C SER A 163 25.00 -25.72 -21.79
N GLU A 164 23.73 -25.86 -22.07
CA GLU A 164 22.95 -24.86 -22.78
C GLU A 164 22.95 -23.57 -21.93
N MET A 165 23.48 -22.46 -22.48
CA MET A 165 23.46 -21.19 -21.76
C MET A 165 22.06 -20.56 -21.79
N PRO A 166 21.42 -20.30 -20.63
CA PRO A 166 20.20 -19.55 -20.63
C PRO A 166 20.48 -18.10 -21.01
N VAL A 167 19.69 -17.55 -21.92
CA VAL A 167 19.72 -16.13 -22.28
C VAL A 167 18.39 -15.51 -21.82
N TYR A 168 18.50 -14.51 -20.97
CA TYR A 168 17.37 -13.79 -20.38
C TYR A 168 16.95 -12.58 -21.23
#